data_9928e1a0d0baa6af6875bb47f9f05da6
#
_entry.id   9928e1a0d0baa6af6875bb47f9f05da6
#
_cell.length_a   1.000
_cell.length_b   1.000
_cell.length_c   1.000
_cell.angle_alpha   90.00
_cell.angle_beta   90.00
_cell.angle_gamma   90.00
#
_symmetry.space_group_name_H-M   'P 1'
#
loop_
_entity.id
_entity.type
_entity.pdbx_description
1 polymer ?
#
loop_
_entity_poly.entity_id
_entity_poly.type
_entity_poly.pdbx_seq_one_letter_code
_entity_poly.pdbx_strand_id
1 'polypeptide(L)'
;MPPPLILSTLIVTASFTNVLAQDSQQAFEANAAASFEAAIADYDIPGLIVGVTRDGQHRFYQTGLASREDQRPVTPDTLFELGSISKIFSVTLAALADERGQVSLDAPVSSYLAPLQGTPAGALTLMDLATHHSGGLPLQVPSEAENVDQLVKWLGNWQPSEPGARSYSNLSIGLLGHITSDAMGMSYADALQKDLLPALGLNNTWINVPGDAADSYAFGYDRKTNAPIRVTPGVLDDEAYGVKSSARDMLKLLDIELLNADVSAEIQDAVSRTQIGQFQTRLFTQAMIWEAYPWPVEQERLVGGNGYDFILKPQPMQEVAGLPDRDVILNKTGSTNGFGGYVAMVPGENLGVVVLANRNYPNEARVRATHDLINRMLGK
;
A
#
# COMPACT_ATOMS: atom_id res chain seq x y z
N MET A 1 -4.31 -55.73 -38.98
CA MET A 1 -4.83 -54.62 -38.24
C MET A 1 -3.68 -53.74 -37.87
N PRO A 2 -3.57 -52.49 -38.36
CA PRO A 2 -2.53 -51.54 -37.97
C PRO A 2 -2.93 -50.88 -36.64
N PRO A 3 -1.96 -50.47 -35.78
CA PRO A 3 -2.24 -49.74 -34.55
C PRO A 3 -2.56 -48.26 -34.82
N PRO A 4 -3.31 -47.58 -33.91
CA PRO A 4 -3.78 -46.22 -34.17
C PRO A 4 -2.69 -45.18 -33.94
N LEU A 5 -2.62 -44.22 -34.83
CA LEU A 5 -1.93 -42.95 -34.71
C LEU A 5 -2.64 -42.09 -33.61
N ILE A 6 -2.05 -41.97 -32.43
CA ILE A 6 -2.37 -40.94 -31.47
C ILE A 6 -1.05 -40.43 -30.88
N LEU A 7 -0.41 -39.47 -31.55
CA LEU A 7 0.66 -38.64 -30.94
C LEU A 7 1.03 -37.43 -31.80
N SER A 8 0.14 -36.48 -32.01
CA SER A 8 0.52 -35.23 -32.72
C SER A 8 -0.12 -33.94 -32.20
N THR A 9 -1.11 -34.01 -31.29
CA THR A 9 -1.91 -32.81 -30.96
C THR A 9 -1.42 -32.09 -29.70
N LEU A 10 -0.68 -32.73 -28.79
CA LEU A 10 -0.24 -32.13 -27.53
C LEU A 10 0.99 -31.20 -27.66
N ILE A 11 1.86 -31.41 -28.63
CA ILE A 11 3.11 -30.62 -28.76
C ILE A 11 2.84 -29.25 -29.38
N VAL A 12 1.85 -29.13 -30.27
CA VAL A 12 1.53 -27.87 -30.95
C VAL A 12 0.85 -26.87 -30.00
N THR A 13 -0.05 -27.32 -29.10
CA THR A 13 -0.75 -26.44 -28.15
C THR A 13 0.17 -25.87 -27.09
N ALA A 14 1.11 -26.64 -26.56
CA ALA A 14 2.09 -26.15 -25.57
C ALA A 14 3.06 -25.13 -26.16
N SER A 15 3.44 -25.26 -27.43
CA SER A 15 4.32 -24.30 -28.11
C SER A 15 3.61 -22.98 -28.40
N PHE A 16 2.34 -22.99 -28.81
CA PHE A 16 1.57 -21.78 -29.07
C PHE A 16 1.26 -20.99 -27.77
N THR A 17 0.93 -21.66 -26.68
CA THR A 17 0.70 -21.00 -25.39
C THR A 17 1.97 -20.33 -24.84
N ASN A 18 3.13 -20.94 -24.98
CA ASN A 18 4.40 -20.36 -24.56
C ASN A 18 4.79 -19.15 -25.42
N VAL A 19 4.57 -19.18 -26.74
CA VAL A 19 4.84 -18.03 -27.63
C VAL A 19 3.92 -16.85 -27.31
N LEU A 20 2.62 -17.07 -27.16
CA LEU A 20 1.65 -16.01 -26.79
C LEU A 20 1.93 -15.42 -25.39
N ALA A 21 2.36 -16.23 -24.43
CA ALA A 21 2.73 -15.75 -23.11
C ALA A 21 4.02 -14.90 -23.15
N GLN A 22 5.00 -15.31 -23.96
CA GLN A 22 6.24 -14.58 -24.14
C GLN A 22 6.03 -13.24 -24.86
N ASP A 23 5.21 -13.23 -25.92
CA ASP A 23 4.82 -12.00 -26.63
C ASP A 23 4.10 -11.03 -25.69
N SER A 24 3.24 -11.54 -24.80
CA SER A 24 2.54 -10.71 -23.82
C SER A 24 3.45 -10.13 -22.74
N GLN A 25 4.51 -10.84 -22.33
CA GLN A 25 5.53 -10.33 -21.41
C GLN A 25 6.37 -9.25 -22.06
N GLN A 26 6.85 -9.47 -23.29
CA GLN A 26 7.61 -8.48 -24.04
C GLN A 26 6.83 -7.19 -24.29
N ALA A 27 5.54 -7.32 -24.64
CA ALA A 27 4.66 -6.17 -24.83
C ALA A 27 4.48 -5.39 -23.51
N PHE A 28 4.32 -6.09 -22.38
CA PHE A 28 4.26 -5.45 -21.08
C PHE A 28 5.56 -4.73 -20.74
N GLU A 29 6.71 -5.36 -20.93
CA GLU A 29 8.03 -4.76 -20.66
C GLU A 29 8.24 -3.49 -21.50
N ALA A 30 7.88 -3.51 -22.78
CA ALA A 30 7.96 -2.35 -23.66
C ALA A 30 7.05 -1.19 -23.17
N ASN A 31 5.82 -1.49 -22.77
CA ASN A 31 4.89 -0.50 -22.22
C ASN A 31 5.41 0.09 -20.89
N ALA A 32 5.88 -0.76 -19.99
CA ALA A 32 6.42 -0.33 -18.71
C ALA A 32 7.69 0.53 -18.89
N ALA A 33 8.62 0.09 -19.76
CA ALA A 33 9.80 0.88 -20.08
C ALA A 33 9.42 2.27 -20.62
N ALA A 34 8.51 2.34 -21.62
CA ALA A 34 8.06 3.59 -22.20
C ALA A 34 7.39 4.53 -21.18
N SER A 35 6.63 3.96 -20.21
CA SER A 35 5.94 4.75 -19.19
C SER A 35 6.86 5.29 -18.09
N PHE A 36 7.96 4.57 -17.76
CA PHE A 36 8.82 4.90 -16.62
C PHE A 36 10.18 5.48 -17.00
N GLU A 37 10.63 5.40 -18.29
CA GLU A 37 11.95 5.86 -18.73
C GLU A 37 12.25 7.29 -18.31
N ALA A 38 11.33 8.23 -18.54
CA ALA A 38 11.49 9.62 -18.16
C ALA A 38 11.68 9.79 -16.64
N ALA A 39 10.84 9.15 -15.83
CA ALA A 39 10.94 9.23 -14.38
C ALA A 39 12.27 8.63 -13.85
N ILE A 40 12.74 7.52 -14.44
CA ILE A 40 14.01 6.91 -14.07
C ILE A 40 15.17 7.88 -14.34
N ALA A 41 15.19 8.52 -15.51
CA ALA A 41 16.23 9.45 -15.91
C ALA A 41 16.19 10.76 -15.13
N ASP A 42 15.00 11.39 -15.00
CA ASP A 42 14.82 12.70 -14.38
C ASP A 42 15.14 12.69 -12.88
N TYR A 43 14.90 11.57 -12.22
CA TYR A 43 15.08 11.44 -10.75
C TYR A 43 16.28 10.56 -10.36
N ASP A 44 17.12 10.14 -11.29
CA ASP A 44 18.29 9.25 -11.04
C ASP A 44 17.91 8.05 -10.17
N ILE A 45 16.86 7.31 -10.57
CA ILE A 45 16.35 6.17 -9.80
C ILE A 45 17.31 5.00 -9.97
N PRO A 46 18.00 4.54 -8.87
CA PRO A 46 19.02 3.50 -9.00
C PRO A 46 18.44 2.14 -9.37
N GLY A 47 17.27 1.83 -8.87
CA GLY A 47 16.56 0.59 -9.12
C GLY A 47 15.06 0.77 -9.02
N LEU A 48 14.34 0.16 -9.95
CA LEU A 48 12.88 0.22 -10.03
C LEU A 48 12.33 -1.13 -10.46
N ILE A 49 11.19 -1.49 -9.88
CA ILE A 49 10.37 -2.61 -10.35
C ILE A 49 8.93 -2.17 -10.52
N VAL A 50 8.31 -2.60 -11.61
CA VAL A 50 6.89 -2.51 -11.88
C VAL A 50 6.34 -3.92 -11.96
N GLY A 51 5.39 -4.24 -11.10
CA GLY A 51 4.62 -5.47 -11.17
C GLY A 51 3.19 -5.19 -11.59
N VAL A 52 2.61 -6.08 -12.36
CA VAL A 52 1.21 -6.04 -12.77
C VAL A 52 0.57 -7.39 -12.53
N THR A 53 -0.61 -7.39 -11.92
CA THR A 53 -1.55 -8.51 -11.99
C THR A 53 -2.71 -8.16 -12.90
N ARG A 54 -3.10 -9.06 -13.78
CA ARG A 54 -4.32 -8.99 -14.57
C ARG A 54 -4.94 -10.37 -14.65
N ASP A 55 -6.16 -10.50 -14.17
CA ASP A 55 -6.84 -11.80 -14.07
C ASP A 55 -6.00 -12.85 -13.33
N GLY A 56 -5.28 -12.46 -12.26
CA GLY A 56 -4.38 -13.30 -11.48
C GLY A 56 -3.05 -13.68 -12.16
N GLN A 57 -2.75 -13.12 -13.34
CA GLN A 57 -1.49 -13.33 -14.03
C GLN A 57 -0.49 -12.23 -13.72
N HIS A 58 0.65 -12.59 -13.15
CA HIS A 58 1.72 -11.66 -12.77
C HIS A 58 2.73 -11.43 -13.88
N ARG A 59 3.10 -10.17 -14.10
CA ARG A 59 4.22 -9.75 -14.98
C ARG A 59 5.07 -8.73 -14.27
N PHE A 60 6.37 -8.76 -14.55
CA PHE A 60 7.35 -7.87 -13.92
C PHE A 60 8.21 -7.20 -14.98
N TYR A 61 8.43 -5.90 -14.80
CA TYR A 61 9.48 -5.13 -15.46
C TYR A 61 10.41 -4.58 -14.37
N GLN A 62 11.68 -4.86 -14.46
CA GLN A 62 12.66 -4.37 -13.49
C GLN A 62 13.89 -3.80 -14.20
N THR A 63 14.49 -2.80 -13.57
CA THR A 63 15.72 -2.19 -14.07
C THR A 63 16.57 -1.66 -12.92
N GLY A 64 17.89 -1.56 -13.17
CA GLY A 64 18.84 -1.00 -12.23
C GLY A 64 19.19 -1.90 -11.04
N LEU A 65 19.67 -1.27 -9.97
CA LEU A 65 20.35 -1.93 -8.87
C LEU A 65 19.58 -1.75 -7.53
N ALA A 66 19.41 -2.85 -6.80
CA ALA A 66 18.95 -2.87 -5.42
C ALA A 66 20.03 -2.37 -4.44
N SER A 67 21.32 -2.56 -4.79
CA SER A 67 22.48 -2.02 -4.10
C SER A 67 23.51 -1.60 -5.13
N ARG A 68 23.92 -0.32 -5.12
CA ARG A 68 25.02 0.20 -5.95
C ARG A 68 26.37 -0.29 -5.47
N GLU A 69 26.50 -0.45 -4.15
CA GLU A 69 27.73 -0.88 -3.49
C GLU A 69 28.10 -2.31 -3.89
N ASP A 70 27.10 -3.20 -3.90
CA ASP A 70 27.26 -4.62 -4.19
C ASP A 70 26.98 -4.96 -5.67
N GLN A 71 26.62 -3.96 -6.50
CA GLN A 71 26.18 -4.16 -7.89
C GLN A 71 25.03 -5.18 -8.01
N ARG A 72 24.18 -5.26 -6.98
CA ARG A 72 23.10 -6.23 -6.91
C ARG A 72 21.90 -5.73 -7.70
N PRO A 73 21.41 -6.49 -8.69
CA PRO A 73 20.27 -6.07 -9.51
C PRO A 73 18.96 -6.13 -8.72
N VAL A 74 17.97 -5.35 -9.17
CA VAL A 74 16.57 -5.49 -8.74
C VAL A 74 15.98 -6.78 -9.28
N THR A 75 15.21 -7.48 -8.46
CA THR A 75 14.46 -8.69 -8.83
C THR A 75 13.02 -8.61 -8.29
N PRO A 76 12.10 -9.46 -8.75
CA PRO A 76 10.75 -9.52 -8.17
C PRO A 76 10.70 -9.82 -6.68
N ASP A 77 11.77 -10.38 -6.12
CA ASP A 77 11.90 -10.75 -4.72
C ASP A 77 12.74 -9.77 -3.88
N THR A 78 13.23 -8.69 -4.51
CA THR A 78 13.92 -7.60 -3.80
C THR A 78 12.95 -6.92 -2.83
N LEU A 79 13.38 -6.75 -1.57
CA LEU A 79 12.62 -6.04 -0.54
C LEU A 79 12.84 -4.54 -0.65
N PHE A 80 11.75 -3.80 -0.70
CA PHE A 80 11.71 -2.34 -0.65
C PHE A 80 10.94 -1.88 0.58
N GLU A 81 11.30 -0.73 1.13
CA GLU A 81 10.47 -0.05 2.13
C GLU A 81 9.21 0.48 1.47
N LEU A 82 8.06 0.08 1.98
CA LEU A 82 6.76 0.47 1.43
C LEU A 82 6.35 1.89 1.81
N GLY A 83 6.94 2.45 2.88
CA GLY A 83 6.48 3.71 3.42
C GLY A 83 4.99 3.67 3.72
N SER A 84 4.23 4.68 3.34
CA SER A 84 2.80 4.76 3.64
C SER A 84 1.90 3.71 2.95
N ILE A 85 2.43 2.90 2.04
CA ILE A 85 1.72 1.70 1.55
C ILE A 85 1.55 0.69 2.70
N SER A 86 2.43 0.70 3.71
CA SER A 86 2.31 -0.11 4.94
C SER A 86 0.96 0.02 5.62
N LYS A 87 0.32 1.18 5.50
CA LYS A 87 -0.98 1.46 6.11
C LYS A 87 -2.10 0.53 5.64
N ILE A 88 -1.95 -0.07 4.45
CA ILE A 88 -2.90 -1.08 3.96
C ILE A 88 -2.94 -2.26 4.93
N PHE A 89 -1.78 -2.70 5.40
CA PHE A 89 -1.70 -3.80 6.37
C PHE A 89 -2.33 -3.44 7.72
N SER A 90 -2.12 -2.21 8.20
CA SER A 90 -2.70 -1.76 9.47
C SER A 90 -4.21 -1.68 9.44
N VAL A 91 -4.80 -1.17 8.35
CA VAL A 91 -6.26 -1.11 8.23
C VAL A 91 -6.87 -2.48 7.96
N THR A 92 -6.18 -3.36 7.23
CA THR A 92 -6.63 -4.75 7.02
C THR A 92 -6.59 -5.53 8.33
N LEU A 93 -5.53 -5.35 9.15
CA LEU A 93 -5.44 -5.94 10.49
C LEU A 93 -6.58 -5.45 11.39
N ALA A 94 -6.87 -4.15 11.36
CA ALA A 94 -7.95 -3.56 12.14
C ALA A 94 -9.34 -4.06 11.69
N ALA A 95 -9.56 -4.18 10.38
CA ALA A 95 -10.80 -4.75 9.84
C ALA A 95 -10.95 -6.23 10.22
N LEU A 96 -9.86 -7.01 10.17
CA LEU A 96 -9.85 -8.41 10.60
C LEU A 96 -10.14 -8.56 12.10
N ALA A 97 -9.56 -7.68 12.92
CA ALA A 97 -9.84 -7.67 14.35
C ALA A 97 -11.29 -7.22 14.68
N ASP A 98 -11.89 -6.37 13.86
CA ASP A 98 -13.31 -5.98 13.94
C ASP A 98 -14.21 -7.19 13.61
N GLU A 99 -13.94 -7.92 12.52
CA GLU A 99 -14.66 -9.16 12.17
C GLU A 99 -14.56 -10.23 13.27
N ARG A 100 -13.45 -10.31 13.97
CA ARG A 100 -13.22 -11.20 15.11
C ARG A 100 -13.81 -10.70 16.43
N GLY A 101 -14.39 -9.50 16.46
CA GLY A 101 -14.95 -8.87 17.66
C GLY A 101 -13.89 -8.49 18.71
N GLN A 102 -12.62 -8.37 18.31
CA GLN A 102 -11.53 -7.96 19.22
C GLN A 102 -11.47 -6.44 19.37
N VAL A 103 -11.85 -5.71 18.32
CA VAL A 103 -12.09 -4.26 18.34
C VAL A 103 -13.43 -3.97 17.69
N SER A 104 -13.87 -2.70 17.76
CA SER A 104 -14.97 -2.18 16.92
C SER A 104 -14.48 -0.91 16.24
N LEU A 105 -14.55 -0.87 14.91
CA LEU A 105 -14.13 0.30 14.13
C LEU A 105 -14.97 1.53 14.45
N ASP A 106 -16.22 1.35 14.90
CA ASP A 106 -17.12 2.43 15.28
C ASP A 106 -16.94 2.88 16.75
N ALA A 107 -16.14 2.13 17.54
CA ALA A 107 -15.91 2.48 18.93
C ALA A 107 -14.90 3.64 19.06
N PRO A 108 -15.09 4.52 20.07
CA PRO A 108 -14.16 5.61 20.32
C PRO A 108 -12.82 5.09 20.88
N VAL A 109 -11.74 5.79 20.56
CA VAL A 109 -10.37 5.52 21.03
C VAL A 109 -10.33 5.35 22.56
N SER A 110 -11.14 6.12 23.29
CA SER A 110 -11.22 6.04 24.76
C SER A 110 -11.77 4.71 25.29
N SER A 111 -12.41 3.88 24.45
CA SER A 111 -12.80 2.51 24.81
C SER A 111 -11.59 1.58 25.00
N TYR A 112 -10.48 1.90 24.34
CA TYR A 112 -9.22 1.13 24.36
C TYR A 112 -8.12 1.83 25.15
N LEU A 113 -8.10 3.17 25.11
CA LEU A 113 -7.12 4.01 25.82
C LEU A 113 -7.83 4.86 26.89
N ALA A 114 -8.14 4.26 28.03
CA ALA A 114 -8.86 4.89 29.14
C ALA A 114 -8.33 6.27 29.57
N PRO A 115 -7.00 6.56 29.54
CA PRO A 115 -6.48 7.89 29.84
C PRO A 115 -7.00 9.02 28.92
N LEU A 116 -7.55 8.69 27.75
CA LEU A 116 -8.11 9.66 26.80
C LEU A 116 -9.62 9.90 27.00
N GLN A 117 -10.23 9.32 28.03
CA GLN A 117 -11.65 9.53 28.30
C GLN A 117 -11.97 11.01 28.52
N GLY A 118 -12.97 11.52 27.80
CA GLY A 118 -13.40 12.93 27.89
C GLY A 118 -12.51 13.91 27.13
N THR A 119 -11.53 13.45 26.37
CA THR A 119 -10.68 14.27 25.50
C THR A 119 -11.14 14.22 24.04
N PRO A 120 -10.85 15.23 23.21
CA PRO A 120 -11.14 15.19 21.78
C PRO A 120 -10.48 13.99 21.06
N ALA A 121 -9.25 13.63 21.41
CA ALA A 121 -8.57 12.47 20.85
C ALA A 121 -9.27 11.16 21.21
N GLY A 122 -9.76 11.05 22.45
CA GLY A 122 -10.50 9.89 22.91
C GLY A 122 -11.89 9.75 22.28
N ALA A 123 -12.46 10.83 21.76
CA ALA A 123 -13.75 10.83 21.07
C ALA A 123 -13.67 10.39 19.60
N LEU A 124 -12.48 10.40 18.98
CA LEU A 124 -12.29 9.86 17.63
C LEU A 124 -12.60 8.36 17.63
N THR A 125 -13.28 7.87 16.60
CA THR A 125 -13.50 6.44 16.40
C THR A 125 -12.26 5.78 15.77
N LEU A 126 -12.15 4.46 15.83
CA LEU A 126 -11.11 3.75 15.09
C LEU A 126 -11.29 3.93 13.57
N MET A 127 -12.52 4.10 13.08
CA MET A 127 -12.80 4.46 11.68
C MET A 127 -12.27 5.85 11.33
N ASP A 128 -12.40 6.85 12.22
CA ASP A 128 -11.80 8.18 12.01
C ASP A 128 -10.27 8.10 11.89
N LEU A 129 -9.64 7.24 12.69
CA LEU A 129 -8.20 6.98 12.57
C LEU A 129 -7.85 6.34 11.22
N ALA A 130 -8.61 5.34 10.77
CA ALA A 130 -8.39 4.59 9.53
C ALA A 130 -8.57 5.45 8.28
N THR A 131 -9.39 6.50 8.36
CA THR A 131 -9.76 7.38 7.24
C THR A 131 -9.08 8.75 7.28
N HIS A 132 -8.20 8.98 8.26
CA HIS A 132 -7.60 10.29 8.53
C HIS A 132 -8.63 11.41 8.85
N HIS A 133 -9.83 11.06 9.26
CA HIS A 133 -10.90 11.99 9.65
C HIS A 133 -10.69 12.49 11.08
N SER A 134 -9.52 13.02 11.36
CA SER A 134 -9.11 13.39 12.71
C SER A 134 -9.24 14.87 13.05
N GLY A 135 -9.46 15.73 12.05
CA GLY A 135 -9.59 17.17 12.28
C GLY A 135 -8.28 17.85 12.74
N GLY A 136 -7.11 17.31 12.39
CA GLY A 136 -5.84 17.97 12.65
C GLY A 136 -4.81 17.19 13.47
N LEU A 137 -4.90 15.86 13.56
CA LEU A 137 -3.76 15.08 14.07
C LEU A 137 -2.53 15.35 13.20
N PRO A 138 -1.34 15.55 13.81
CA PRO A 138 -0.14 15.87 13.06
C PRO A 138 0.30 14.71 12.14
N LEU A 139 1.07 15.06 11.10
CA LEU A 139 1.62 14.07 10.17
C LEU A 139 2.47 13.02 10.88
N GLN A 140 3.33 13.45 11.79
CA GLN A 140 4.26 12.61 12.55
C GLN A 140 3.93 12.64 14.04
N VAL A 141 4.39 11.62 14.76
CA VAL A 141 4.40 11.65 16.22
C VAL A 141 5.20 12.86 16.68
N PRO A 142 4.70 13.66 17.63
CA PRO A 142 5.42 14.80 18.15
C PRO A 142 6.77 14.39 18.76
N SER A 143 7.79 15.20 18.55
CA SER A 143 9.17 14.91 18.99
C SER A 143 9.34 14.77 20.50
N GLU A 144 8.41 15.34 21.28
CA GLU A 144 8.35 15.23 22.74
C GLU A 144 7.77 13.90 23.24
N ALA A 145 7.24 13.07 22.34
CA ALA A 145 6.73 11.73 22.67
C ALA A 145 7.70 10.64 22.19
N GLU A 146 8.56 10.19 23.09
CA GLU A 146 9.59 9.16 22.85
C GLU A 146 9.06 7.73 22.97
N ASN A 147 7.83 7.55 23.44
CA ASN A 147 7.13 6.28 23.58
C ASN A 147 5.61 6.50 23.59
N VAL A 148 4.85 5.39 23.57
CA VAL A 148 3.38 5.43 23.48
C VAL A 148 2.76 6.08 24.73
N ASP A 149 3.29 5.88 25.93
CA ASP A 149 2.74 6.49 27.14
C ASP A 149 2.85 8.02 27.10
N GLN A 150 3.98 8.56 26.62
CA GLN A 150 4.17 10.00 26.43
C GLN A 150 3.27 10.52 25.33
N LEU A 151 3.05 9.75 24.25
CA LEU A 151 2.14 10.09 23.18
C LEU A 151 0.69 10.15 23.68
N VAL A 152 0.23 9.18 24.47
CA VAL A 152 -1.12 9.18 25.08
C VAL A 152 -1.30 10.41 25.98
N LYS A 153 -0.28 10.77 26.76
CA LYS A 153 -0.30 11.99 27.56
C LYS A 153 -0.39 13.27 26.70
N TRP A 154 0.34 13.31 25.58
CA TRP A 154 0.27 14.41 24.63
C TRP A 154 -1.14 14.52 24.01
N LEU A 155 -1.71 13.39 23.58
CA LEU A 155 -3.05 13.30 23.02
C LEU A 155 -4.13 13.76 24.00
N GLY A 156 -3.92 13.57 25.29
CA GLY A 156 -4.82 14.07 26.35
C GLY A 156 -4.99 15.59 26.36
N ASN A 157 -4.01 16.34 25.82
CA ASN A 157 -4.05 17.80 25.72
C ASN A 157 -4.30 18.30 24.28
N TRP A 158 -4.32 17.40 23.29
CA TRP A 158 -4.50 17.77 21.89
C TRP A 158 -5.92 18.33 21.65
N GLN A 159 -5.99 19.33 20.76
CA GLN A 159 -7.25 19.92 20.30
C GLN A 159 -7.29 19.90 18.77
N PRO A 160 -8.43 19.55 18.15
CA PRO A 160 -8.56 19.59 16.70
C PRO A 160 -8.45 21.02 16.16
N SER A 161 -7.59 21.23 15.19
CA SER A 161 -7.43 22.52 14.52
C SER A 161 -8.46 22.73 13.39
N GLU A 162 -8.92 21.65 12.78
CA GLU A 162 -9.83 21.60 11.64
C GLU A 162 -10.90 20.52 11.83
N PRO A 163 -11.85 20.70 12.79
CA PRO A 163 -12.83 19.67 13.10
C PRO A 163 -13.58 19.15 11.86
N GLY A 164 -13.70 17.82 11.72
CA GLY A 164 -14.36 17.17 10.59
C GLY A 164 -13.58 17.18 9.28
N ALA A 165 -12.33 17.66 9.27
CA ALA A 165 -11.48 17.61 8.08
C ALA A 165 -10.63 16.32 8.05
N ARG A 166 -10.31 15.87 6.83
CA ARG A 166 -9.24 14.92 6.58
C ARG A 166 -7.90 15.59 6.88
N SER A 167 -7.17 15.01 7.81
CA SER A 167 -5.80 15.42 8.12
C SER A 167 -4.91 14.20 8.02
N TYR A 168 -4.17 14.08 6.91
CA TYR A 168 -3.32 12.93 6.66
C TYR A 168 -2.27 12.80 7.77
N SER A 169 -2.24 11.65 8.44
CA SER A 169 -1.46 11.46 9.66
C SER A 169 -0.90 10.04 9.78
N ASN A 170 0.42 9.95 10.02
CA ASN A 170 1.07 8.71 10.40
C ASN A 170 0.67 8.33 11.83
N LEU A 171 0.52 9.34 12.71
CA LEU A 171 0.05 9.13 14.09
C LEU A 171 -1.34 8.50 14.12
N SER A 172 -2.25 8.91 13.23
CA SER A 172 -3.61 8.35 13.16
C SER A 172 -3.58 6.84 12.93
N ILE A 173 -2.89 6.40 11.87
CA ILE A 173 -2.81 4.97 11.52
C ILE A 173 -1.91 4.21 12.53
N GLY A 174 -0.84 4.85 13.01
CA GLY A 174 -0.01 4.27 14.05
C GLY A 174 -0.80 3.95 15.31
N LEU A 175 -1.65 4.88 15.74
CA LEU A 175 -2.52 4.67 16.90
C LEU A 175 -3.56 3.58 16.65
N LEU A 176 -4.15 3.51 15.43
CA LEU A 176 -5.06 2.43 15.04
C LEU A 176 -4.37 1.07 15.14
N GLY A 177 -3.19 0.91 14.54
CA GLY A 177 -2.43 -0.34 14.57
C GLY A 177 -2.04 -0.75 15.98
N HIS A 178 -1.58 0.20 16.80
CA HIS A 178 -1.26 -0.04 18.21
C HIS A 178 -2.47 -0.52 19.01
N ILE A 179 -3.60 0.19 18.94
CA ILE A 179 -4.85 -0.22 19.63
C ILE A 179 -5.29 -1.61 19.18
N THR A 180 -5.23 -1.88 17.89
CA THR A 180 -5.62 -3.17 17.32
C THR A 180 -4.74 -4.30 17.86
N SER A 181 -3.43 -4.16 17.79
CA SER A 181 -2.49 -5.20 18.25
C SER A 181 -2.55 -5.39 19.78
N ASP A 182 -2.75 -4.32 20.56
CA ASP A 182 -2.93 -4.40 22.00
C ASP A 182 -4.21 -5.17 22.37
N ALA A 183 -5.32 -4.90 21.66
CA ALA A 183 -6.57 -5.64 21.82
C ALA A 183 -6.44 -7.13 21.42
N MET A 184 -5.54 -7.47 20.50
CA MET A 184 -5.17 -8.85 20.16
C MET A 184 -4.23 -9.48 21.18
N GLY A 185 -3.69 -8.72 22.15
CA GLY A 185 -2.71 -9.20 23.15
C GLY A 185 -1.32 -9.46 22.56
N MET A 186 -0.94 -8.76 21.49
CA MET A 186 0.31 -8.93 20.73
C MET A 186 1.03 -7.60 20.54
N SER A 187 2.35 -7.65 20.22
CA SER A 187 2.99 -6.50 19.57
C SER A 187 2.48 -6.36 18.13
N TYR A 188 2.52 -5.15 17.56
CA TYR A 188 2.11 -4.96 16.17
C TYR A 188 2.91 -5.83 15.19
N ALA A 189 4.24 -5.90 15.39
CA ALA A 189 5.09 -6.78 14.57
C ALA A 189 4.66 -8.24 14.64
N ASP A 190 4.28 -8.73 15.81
CA ASP A 190 3.78 -10.10 15.97
C ASP A 190 2.40 -10.31 15.36
N ALA A 191 1.47 -9.37 15.57
CA ALA A 191 0.13 -9.43 14.97
C ALA A 191 0.22 -9.44 13.44
N LEU A 192 1.13 -8.64 12.88
CA LEU A 192 1.36 -8.64 11.44
C LEU A 192 2.06 -9.94 10.97
N GLN A 193 3.24 -10.26 11.52
CA GLN A 193 4.09 -11.34 11.00
C GLN A 193 3.62 -12.75 11.35
N LYS A 194 2.86 -12.94 12.44
CA LYS A 194 2.43 -14.26 12.91
C LYS A 194 0.95 -14.55 12.60
N ASP A 195 0.12 -13.53 12.39
CA ASP A 195 -1.31 -13.69 12.10
C ASP A 195 -1.66 -13.21 10.68
N LEU A 196 -1.56 -11.93 10.36
CA LEU A 196 -2.05 -11.38 9.10
C LEU A 196 -1.25 -11.86 7.87
N LEU A 197 0.08 -11.70 7.86
CA LEU A 197 0.89 -12.05 6.68
C LEU A 197 0.81 -13.52 6.28
N PRO A 198 0.83 -14.49 7.22
CA PRO A 198 0.58 -15.90 6.89
C PRO A 198 -0.82 -16.15 6.32
N ALA A 199 -1.87 -15.49 6.85
CA ALA A 199 -3.23 -15.61 6.36
C ALA A 199 -3.39 -15.05 4.94
N LEU A 200 -2.57 -14.03 4.56
CA LEU A 200 -2.49 -13.47 3.21
C LEU A 200 -1.51 -14.24 2.29
N GLY A 201 -0.77 -15.24 2.79
CA GLY A 201 0.25 -15.97 2.03
C GLY A 201 1.45 -15.12 1.59
N LEU A 202 1.76 -14.04 2.34
CA LEU A 202 2.85 -13.11 2.06
C LEU A 202 4.11 -13.53 2.82
N ASN A 203 4.99 -14.27 2.16
CA ASN A 203 6.14 -14.91 2.80
C ASN A 203 7.45 -14.09 2.66
N ASN A 204 7.43 -13.01 1.89
CA ASN A 204 8.56 -12.10 1.70
C ASN A 204 8.14 -10.65 2.01
N THR A 205 7.44 -10.49 3.15
CA THR A 205 6.94 -9.22 3.69
C THR A 205 7.24 -9.18 5.18
N TRP A 206 7.82 -8.06 5.68
CA TRP A 206 8.40 -7.99 7.00
C TRP A 206 8.25 -6.62 7.64
N ILE A 207 8.06 -6.59 8.96
CA ILE A 207 8.44 -5.43 9.79
C ILE A 207 9.94 -5.51 10.09
N ASN A 208 10.39 -6.63 10.64
CA ASN A 208 11.79 -6.87 10.92
C ASN A 208 12.32 -7.89 9.92
N VAL A 209 13.15 -7.44 8.97
CA VAL A 209 13.74 -8.32 7.95
C VAL A 209 14.68 -9.29 8.66
N PRO A 210 14.46 -10.62 8.56
CA PRO A 210 15.32 -11.61 9.19
C PRO A 210 16.68 -11.67 8.50
N GLY A 211 17.69 -12.20 9.22
CA GLY A 211 19.07 -12.22 8.73
C GLY A 211 19.28 -12.98 7.42
N ASP A 212 18.52 -14.04 7.18
CA ASP A 212 18.54 -14.83 5.95
C ASP A 212 17.87 -14.13 4.75
N ALA A 213 17.03 -13.12 4.98
CA ALA A 213 16.46 -12.26 3.95
C ALA A 213 17.19 -10.92 3.78
N ALA A 214 18.20 -10.64 4.60
CA ALA A 214 18.92 -9.35 4.60
C ALA A 214 19.55 -9.00 3.25
N ASP A 215 20.04 -10.01 2.51
CA ASP A 215 20.62 -9.82 1.19
C ASP A 215 19.59 -9.45 0.12
N SER A 216 18.30 -9.72 0.36
CA SER A 216 17.22 -9.28 -0.53
C SER A 216 16.78 -7.84 -0.27
N TYR A 217 17.15 -7.25 0.87
CA TYR A 217 16.74 -5.91 1.24
C TYR A 217 17.60 -4.85 0.53
N ALA A 218 16.96 -4.05 -0.31
CA ALA A 218 17.61 -2.96 -1.04
C ALA A 218 18.15 -1.87 -0.11
N PHE A 219 19.13 -1.13 -0.59
CA PHE A 219 19.42 0.20 -0.05
C PHE A 219 18.59 1.24 -0.79
N GLY A 220 17.95 2.12 -0.04
CA GLY A 220 17.43 3.38 -0.56
C GLY A 220 18.57 4.37 -0.73
N TYR A 221 18.36 5.40 -1.56
CA TYR A 221 19.38 6.42 -1.81
C TYR A 221 18.82 7.80 -1.54
N ASP A 222 19.46 8.52 -0.63
CA ASP A 222 19.07 9.89 -0.26
C ASP A 222 19.11 10.83 -1.46
N ARG A 223 18.09 11.65 -1.64
CA ARG A 223 17.95 12.52 -2.81
C ARG A 223 19.00 13.63 -2.91
N LYS A 224 19.59 14.04 -1.78
CA LYS A 224 20.54 15.16 -1.74
C LYS A 224 21.98 14.68 -1.75
N THR A 225 22.26 13.66 -0.94
CA THR A 225 23.63 13.15 -0.73
C THR A 225 23.95 11.94 -1.58
N ASN A 226 22.93 11.27 -2.13
CA ASN A 226 23.04 10.00 -2.85
C ASN A 226 23.64 8.86 -2.00
N ALA A 227 23.72 9.03 -0.68
CA ALA A 227 24.20 8.02 0.24
C ALA A 227 23.15 6.91 0.42
N PRO A 228 23.58 5.65 0.64
CA PRO A 228 22.70 4.56 0.99
C PRO A 228 22.03 4.86 2.33
N ILE A 229 20.72 4.62 2.41
CA ILE A 229 19.89 4.91 3.56
C ILE A 229 18.81 3.83 3.73
N ARG A 230 18.41 3.59 4.96
CA ARG A 230 17.22 2.82 5.35
C ARG A 230 16.43 3.60 6.37
N VAL A 231 15.14 3.25 6.54
CA VAL A 231 14.26 3.89 7.52
C VAL A 231 14.82 3.75 8.93
N THR A 232 14.77 4.85 9.69
CA THR A 232 15.16 4.85 11.11
C THR A 232 13.91 4.56 11.94
N PRO A 233 13.96 3.63 12.90
CA PRO A 233 12.85 3.35 13.80
C PRO A 233 12.39 4.58 14.58
N GLY A 234 11.09 4.65 14.88
CA GLY A 234 10.44 5.70 15.65
C GLY A 234 9.18 5.18 16.35
N VAL A 235 8.52 6.04 17.10
CA VAL A 235 7.26 5.68 17.79
C VAL A 235 6.17 5.49 16.74
N LEU A 236 5.48 4.33 16.74
CA LEU A 236 4.41 3.94 15.81
C LEU A 236 4.85 3.90 14.33
N ASP A 237 6.13 3.74 14.06
CA ASP A 237 6.67 3.67 12.70
C ASP A 237 6.29 2.36 12.00
N ASP A 238 6.34 1.24 12.72
CA ASP A 238 5.97 -0.09 12.21
C ASP A 238 4.54 -0.09 11.63
N GLU A 239 3.60 0.48 12.39
CA GLU A 239 2.19 0.58 12.03
C GLU A 239 1.95 1.54 10.86
N ALA A 240 2.70 2.63 10.80
CA ALA A 240 2.43 3.71 9.87
C ALA A 240 3.18 3.59 8.54
N TYR A 241 4.44 3.08 8.54
CA TYR A 241 5.31 3.05 7.35
C TYR A 241 6.45 2.03 7.41
N GLY A 242 6.43 1.09 8.37
CA GLY A 242 7.56 0.20 8.67
C GLY A 242 7.62 -1.09 7.87
N VAL A 243 6.66 -1.41 6.99
CA VAL A 243 6.66 -2.66 6.23
C VAL A 243 7.69 -2.62 5.09
N LYS A 244 8.43 -3.73 4.95
CA LYS A 244 9.30 -4.03 3.80
C LYS A 244 8.70 -5.20 3.05
N SER A 245 8.58 -5.09 1.72
CA SER A 245 7.97 -6.14 0.90
C SER A 245 8.59 -6.22 -0.49
N SER A 246 8.31 -7.30 -1.19
CA SER A 246 8.69 -7.53 -2.56
C SER A 246 7.55 -7.22 -3.53
N ALA A 247 7.89 -6.94 -4.80
CA ALA A 247 6.87 -6.77 -5.82
C ALA A 247 6.01 -8.03 -6.01
N ARG A 248 6.59 -9.21 -5.83
CA ARG A 248 5.87 -10.50 -5.90
C ARG A 248 4.80 -10.60 -4.81
N ASP A 249 5.12 -10.30 -3.57
CA ASP A 249 4.15 -10.35 -2.49
C ASP A 249 3.10 -9.23 -2.61
N MET A 250 3.52 -8.04 -3.08
CA MET A 250 2.58 -6.96 -3.31
C MET A 250 1.56 -7.28 -4.42
N LEU A 251 1.93 -8.06 -5.46
CA LEU A 251 0.95 -8.52 -6.46
C LEU A 251 0.00 -9.56 -5.88
N LYS A 252 0.45 -10.46 -5.00
CA LYS A 252 -0.46 -11.36 -4.27
C LYS A 252 -1.45 -10.57 -3.40
N LEU A 253 -0.97 -9.53 -2.70
CA LEU A 253 -1.85 -8.65 -1.95
C LEU A 253 -2.88 -8.00 -2.87
N LEU A 254 -2.48 -7.49 -4.05
CA LEU A 254 -3.42 -6.89 -5.00
C LEU A 254 -4.42 -7.91 -5.57
N ASP A 255 -4.05 -9.19 -5.75
CA ASP A 255 -4.99 -10.24 -6.12
C ASP A 255 -6.05 -10.47 -5.04
N ILE A 256 -5.67 -10.41 -3.76
CA ILE A 256 -6.60 -10.50 -2.64
C ILE A 256 -7.52 -9.27 -2.62
N GLU A 257 -6.95 -8.08 -2.77
CA GLU A 257 -7.70 -6.81 -2.82
C GLU A 257 -8.67 -6.74 -4.03
N LEU A 258 -8.32 -7.37 -5.15
CA LEU A 258 -9.18 -7.52 -6.33
C LEU A 258 -10.24 -8.64 -6.18
N LEU A 259 -10.22 -9.38 -5.06
CA LEU A 259 -11.06 -10.54 -4.78
C LEU A 259 -10.84 -11.71 -5.78
N ASN A 260 -9.61 -11.85 -6.27
CA ASN A 260 -9.20 -12.89 -7.22
C ASN A 260 -8.45 -14.06 -6.58
N ALA A 261 -8.04 -13.92 -5.31
CA ALA A 261 -7.27 -14.94 -4.59
C ALA A 261 -8.18 -15.82 -3.73
N ASP A 262 -7.78 -17.09 -3.58
CA ASP A 262 -8.44 -18.03 -2.66
C ASP A 262 -7.90 -17.80 -1.24
N VAL A 263 -8.63 -17.01 -0.47
CA VAL A 263 -8.37 -16.72 0.94
C VAL A 263 -9.60 -17.06 1.78
N SER A 264 -9.47 -17.12 3.10
CA SER A 264 -10.62 -17.38 3.99
C SER A 264 -11.68 -16.28 3.83
N ALA A 265 -12.96 -16.62 4.09
CA ALA A 265 -14.06 -15.67 4.05
C ALA A 265 -13.80 -14.47 5.00
N GLU A 266 -13.24 -14.73 6.17
CA GLU A 266 -12.87 -13.70 7.15
C GLU A 266 -11.89 -12.66 6.57
N ILE A 267 -10.86 -13.12 5.84
CA ILE A 267 -9.91 -12.23 5.14
C ILE A 267 -10.62 -11.48 4.02
N GLN A 268 -11.47 -12.15 3.25
CA GLN A 268 -12.19 -11.53 2.15
C GLN A 268 -13.14 -10.43 2.65
N ASP A 269 -13.83 -10.67 3.75
CA ASP A 269 -14.74 -9.70 4.38
C ASP A 269 -13.94 -8.49 4.94
N ALA A 270 -12.84 -8.76 5.66
CA ALA A 270 -11.95 -7.71 6.17
C ALA A 270 -11.38 -6.82 5.05
N VAL A 271 -10.85 -7.41 3.98
CA VAL A 271 -10.34 -6.67 2.82
C VAL A 271 -11.44 -5.86 2.15
N SER A 272 -12.60 -6.47 1.89
CA SER A 272 -13.76 -5.78 1.29
C SER A 272 -14.18 -4.57 2.11
N ARG A 273 -14.15 -4.68 3.45
CA ARG A 273 -14.48 -3.58 4.35
C ARG A 273 -13.52 -2.40 4.19
N THR A 274 -12.24 -2.64 3.94
CA THR A 274 -11.26 -1.55 3.77
C THR A 274 -11.54 -0.69 2.55
N GLN A 275 -12.27 -1.20 1.56
CA GLN A 275 -12.55 -0.55 0.28
C GLN A 275 -13.88 0.22 0.26
N ILE A 276 -14.69 0.11 1.31
CA ILE A 276 -15.96 0.84 1.41
C ILE A 276 -15.69 2.33 1.59
N GLY A 277 -16.24 3.15 0.69
CA GLY A 277 -16.14 4.61 0.79
C GLY A 277 -16.81 5.14 2.05
N GLN A 278 -16.11 5.94 2.84
CA GLN A 278 -16.57 6.54 4.08
C GLN A 278 -16.83 8.03 3.93
N PHE A 279 -15.92 8.73 3.25
CA PHE A 279 -15.96 10.18 3.13
C PHE A 279 -15.61 10.65 1.73
N GLN A 280 -16.32 11.66 1.24
CA GLN A 280 -16.02 12.32 -0.02
C GLN A 280 -15.18 13.57 0.23
N THR A 281 -14.02 13.66 -0.41
CA THR A 281 -13.22 14.88 -0.54
C THR A 281 -13.52 15.57 -1.87
N ARG A 282 -12.91 16.69 -2.14
CA ARG A 282 -13.01 17.37 -3.45
C ARG A 282 -12.53 16.53 -4.63
N LEU A 283 -11.54 15.64 -4.43
CA LEU A 283 -10.89 14.90 -5.52
C LEU A 283 -11.22 13.42 -5.56
N PHE A 284 -11.39 12.78 -4.39
CA PHE A 284 -11.59 11.34 -4.27
C PHE A 284 -12.51 10.98 -3.11
N THR A 285 -13.01 9.77 -3.11
CA THR A 285 -13.67 9.14 -1.96
C THR A 285 -12.62 8.46 -1.09
N GLN A 286 -12.54 8.83 0.18
CA GLN A 286 -11.71 8.15 1.17
C GLN A 286 -12.45 6.89 1.66
N ALA A 287 -11.93 5.73 1.36
CA ALA A 287 -12.22 4.48 2.06
C ALA A 287 -11.33 4.40 3.30
N MET A 288 -11.07 3.25 3.92
CA MET A 288 -10.18 3.28 5.09
C MET A 288 -8.86 3.94 4.71
N ILE A 289 -7.92 3.30 4.12
CA ILE A 289 -6.69 3.98 3.64
C ILE A 289 -6.67 4.21 2.13
N TRP A 290 -7.53 3.52 1.40
CA TRP A 290 -7.62 3.63 -0.04
C TRP A 290 -8.24 4.96 -0.47
N GLU A 291 -7.67 5.58 -1.49
CA GLU A 291 -8.17 6.76 -2.18
C GLU A 291 -8.81 6.32 -3.49
N ALA A 292 -10.14 6.39 -3.57
CA ALA A 292 -10.95 5.89 -4.68
C ALA A 292 -11.38 7.03 -5.60
N TYR A 293 -11.09 6.88 -6.92
CA TYR A 293 -11.53 7.79 -7.96
C TYR A 293 -12.42 7.05 -8.94
N PRO A 294 -13.45 7.69 -9.55
CA PRO A 294 -14.20 7.07 -10.64
C PRO A 294 -13.27 6.63 -11.77
N TRP A 295 -13.50 5.48 -12.35
CA TRP A 295 -12.75 4.98 -13.50
C TRP A 295 -13.63 4.97 -14.78
N PRO A 296 -13.15 5.44 -15.95
CA PRO A 296 -11.85 6.09 -16.15
C PRO A 296 -11.70 7.45 -15.46
N VAL A 297 -10.48 7.80 -15.09
CA VAL A 297 -10.14 9.06 -14.39
C VAL A 297 -9.24 9.94 -15.25
N GLU A 298 -9.49 11.23 -15.23
CA GLU A 298 -8.57 12.21 -15.80
C GLU A 298 -7.24 12.20 -15.02
N GLN A 299 -6.12 12.09 -15.74
CA GLN A 299 -4.79 11.97 -15.14
C GLN A 299 -4.51 13.10 -14.15
N GLU A 300 -4.86 14.35 -14.49
CA GLU A 300 -4.60 15.51 -13.63
C GLU A 300 -5.40 15.47 -12.31
N ARG A 301 -6.60 14.87 -12.32
CA ARG A 301 -7.37 14.65 -11.09
C ARG A 301 -6.69 13.64 -10.18
N LEU A 302 -6.22 12.53 -10.74
CA LEU A 302 -5.50 11.48 -10.00
C LEU A 302 -4.17 12.02 -9.44
N VAL A 303 -3.41 12.73 -10.27
CA VAL A 303 -2.14 13.39 -9.88
C VAL A 303 -2.39 14.41 -8.78
N GLY A 304 -3.40 15.28 -8.95
CA GLY A 304 -3.72 16.33 -7.98
C GLY A 304 -4.09 15.80 -6.60
N GLY A 305 -4.81 14.66 -6.53
CA GLY A 305 -5.16 14.03 -5.25
C GLY A 305 -3.98 13.33 -4.56
N ASN A 306 -2.95 12.96 -5.32
CA ASN A 306 -1.72 12.34 -4.82
C ASN A 306 -0.58 13.35 -4.57
N GLY A 307 -0.77 14.62 -4.94
CA GLY A 307 0.22 15.68 -4.73
C GLY A 307 0.32 16.10 -3.26
N TYR A 308 1.53 16.47 -2.84
CA TYR A 308 1.77 16.90 -1.44
C TYR A 308 0.90 18.10 -1.03
N ASP A 309 0.60 19.01 -1.97
CA ASP A 309 -0.28 20.16 -1.70
C ASP A 309 -1.70 19.76 -1.30
N PHE A 310 -2.20 18.63 -1.76
CA PHE A 310 -3.51 18.09 -1.37
C PHE A 310 -3.39 17.19 -0.14
N ILE A 311 -2.43 16.24 -0.16
CA ILE A 311 -2.30 15.22 0.89
C ILE A 311 -2.01 15.84 2.26
N LEU A 312 -1.09 16.83 2.32
CA LEU A 312 -0.58 17.37 3.58
C LEU A 312 -1.41 18.54 4.13
N LYS A 313 -2.38 19.04 3.38
CA LYS A 313 -3.29 20.09 3.86
C LYS A 313 -4.61 19.48 4.31
N PRO A 314 -5.25 20.01 5.37
CA PRO A 314 -6.59 19.58 5.75
C PRO A 314 -7.58 19.71 4.59
N GLN A 315 -8.42 18.70 4.40
CA GLN A 315 -9.43 18.68 3.34
C GLN A 315 -10.82 18.53 3.96
N PRO A 316 -11.78 19.39 3.59
CA PRO A 316 -13.17 19.16 3.96
C PRO A 316 -13.66 17.78 3.51
N MET A 317 -14.42 17.10 4.35
CA MET A 317 -15.00 15.81 4.08
C MET A 317 -16.51 15.84 4.28
N GLN A 318 -17.20 15.00 3.52
CA GLN A 318 -18.63 14.71 3.70
C GLN A 318 -18.80 13.21 3.82
N GLU A 319 -19.57 12.76 4.80
CA GLU A 319 -19.92 11.35 4.93
C GLU A 319 -20.64 10.86 3.67
N VAL A 320 -20.29 9.66 3.24
CA VAL A 320 -20.98 8.94 2.17
C VAL A 320 -21.24 7.52 2.63
N ALA A 321 -22.43 7.00 2.30
CA ALA A 321 -22.71 5.59 2.47
C ALA A 321 -22.39 4.90 1.14
N GLY A 322 -21.31 4.14 1.07
CA GLY A 322 -20.88 3.50 -0.16
C GLY A 322 -20.71 1.99 0.00
N LEU A 323 -21.21 1.23 -0.97
CA LEU A 323 -20.74 -0.13 -1.22
C LEU A 323 -19.44 -0.05 -2.03
N PRO A 324 -18.61 -1.10 -2.01
CA PRO A 324 -17.45 -1.17 -2.89
C PRO A 324 -17.91 -1.02 -4.34
N ASP A 325 -17.41 0.01 -5.01
CA ASP A 325 -17.70 0.24 -6.43
C ASP A 325 -16.56 -0.38 -7.25
N ARG A 326 -16.91 -1.09 -8.32
CA ARG A 326 -15.92 -1.68 -9.23
C ARG A 326 -15.48 -0.72 -10.34
N ASP A 327 -16.28 0.31 -10.63
CA ASP A 327 -15.97 1.35 -11.62
C ASP A 327 -15.10 2.47 -11.00
N VAL A 328 -14.05 2.05 -10.32
CA VAL A 328 -13.10 2.95 -9.63
C VAL A 328 -11.66 2.53 -9.86
N ILE A 329 -10.75 3.47 -9.66
CA ILE A 329 -9.35 3.18 -9.38
C ILE A 329 -9.09 3.49 -7.90
N LEU A 330 -8.65 2.47 -7.16
CA LEU A 330 -8.17 2.63 -5.79
C LEU A 330 -6.66 2.70 -5.82
N ASN A 331 -6.09 3.61 -5.02
CA ASN A 331 -4.65 3.77 -5.03
C ASN A 331 -4.07 4.19 -3.68
N LYS A 332 -2.75 3.99 -3.53
CA LYS A 332 -1.98 4.48 -2.39
C LYS A 332 -0.53 4.76 -2.78
N THR A 333 -0.04 5.93 -2.42
CA THR A 333 1.39 6.26 -2.49
C THR A 333 2.11 5.90 -1.19
N GLY A 334 3.40 5.61 -1.28
CA GLY A 334 4.27 5.41 -0.13
C GLY A 334 5.67 5.96 -0.34
N SER A 335 6.25 6.51 0.72
CA SER A 335 7.63 7.01 0.69
C SER A 335 8.29 6.85 2.06
N THR A 336 9.57 6.53 2.03
CA THR A 336 10.53 6.80 3.09
C THR A 336 11.59 7.78 2.57
N ASN A 337 12.61 8.08 3.34
CA ASN A 337 13.67 8.98 2.87
C ASN A 337 14.40 8.45 1.62
N GLY A 338 14.55 7.12 1.52
CA GLY A 338 15.28 6.44 0.45
C GLY A 338 14.43 5.71 -0.57
N PHE A 339 13.12 5.56 -0.34
CA PHE A 339 12.26 4.74 -1.19
C PHE A 339 11.00 5.46 -1.62
N GLY A 340 10.49 5.06 -2.76
CA GLY A 340 9.23 5.54 -3.29
C GLY A 340 8.42 4.43 -3.93
N GLY A 341 7.15 4.31 -3.54
CA GLY A 341 6.24 3.30 -4.03
C GLY A 341 4.88 3.88 -4.43
N TYR A 342 4.18 3.12 -5.24
CA TYR A 342 2.80 3.37 -5.62
C TYR A 342 2.09 2.05 -5.90
N VAL A 343 0.89 1.91 -5.40
CA VAL A 343 -0.01 0.82 -5.75
C VAL A 343 -1.32 1.38 -6.27
N ALA A 344 -1.85 0.76 -7.31
CA ALA A 344 -3.15 1.11 -7.87
C ALA A 344 -3.86 -0.15 -8.34
N MET A 345 -5.18 -0.19 -8.23
CA MET A 345 -6.00 -1.26 -8.77
C MET A 345 -7.27 -0.72 -9.40
N VAL A 346 -7.71 -1.35 -10.48
CA VAL A 346 -8.95 -1.07 -11.20
C VAL A 346 -9.80 -2.34 -11.15
N PRO A 347 -10.68 -2.48 -10.13
CA PRO A 347 -11.44 -3.72 -9.92
C PRO A 347 -12.31 -4.13 -11.10
N GLY A 348 -12.89 -3.17 -11.84
CA GLY A 348 -13.69 -3.44 -13.04
C GLY A 348 -12.90 -4.03 -14.21
N GLU A 349 -11.58 -3.79 -14.26
CA GLU A 349 -10.67 -4.31 -15.28
C GLU A 349 -9.84 -5.52 -14.77
N ASN A 350 -10.08 -5.95 -13.54
CA ASN A 350 -9.32 -7.02 -12.87
C ASN A 350 -7.80 -6.78 -12.92
N LEU A 351 -7.39 -5.52 -12.75
CA LEU A 351 -6.03 -5.03 -12.96
C LEU A 351 -5.47 -4.40 -11.69
N GLY A 352 -4.27 -4.83 -11.30
CA GLY A 352 -3.49 -4.24 -10.21
C GLY A 352 -2.07 -3.92 -10.65
N VAL A 353 -1.52 -2.81 -10.18
CA VAL A 353 -0.16 -2.35 -10.48
C VAL A 353 0.56 -2.01 -9.18
N VAL A 354 1.79 -2.47 -9.04
CA VAL A 354 2.73 -2.06 -8.01
C VAL A 354 3.98 -1.47 -8.63
N VAL A 355 4.43 -0.34 -8.09
CA VAL A 355 5.69 0.32 -8.48
C VAL A 355 6.51 0.50 -7.21
N LEU A 356 7.72 -0.03 -7.18
CA LEU A 356 8.67 0.13 -6.08
C LEU A 356 10.01 0.62 -6.61
N ALA A 357 10.56 1.64 -5.96
CA ALA A 357 11.85 2.22 -6.32
C ALA A 357 12.67 2.53 -5.08
N ASN A 358 13.97 2.35 -5.17
CA ASN A 358 14.91 2.69 -4.10
C ASN A 358 15.44 4.13 -4.19
N ARG A 359 14.55 5.02 -4.61
CA ARG A 359 14.67 6.48 -4.54
C ARG A 359 13.32 7.07 -4.24
N ASN A 360 13.26 7.98 -3.26
CA ASN A 360 12.06 8.78 -3.05
C ASN A 360 12.00 9.88 -4.12
N TYR A 361 11.13 9.73 -5.10
CA TYR A 361 10.87 10.71 -6.16
C TYR A 361 9.40 11.20 -6.08
N PRO A 362 9.01 12.30 -6.74
CA PRO A 362 7.68 12.88 -6.59
C PRO A 362 6.54 11.90 -6.82
N ASN A 363 5.50 11.98 -5.99
CA ASN A 363 4.28 11.18 -6.16
C ASN A 363 3.65 11.38 -7.53
N GLU A 364 3.63 12.63 -8.01
CA GLU A 364 3.06 13.01 -9.31
C GLU A 364 3.70 12.23 -10.47
N ALA A 365 5.01 12.03 -10.42
CA ALA A 365 5.73 11.27 -11.46
C ALA A 365 5.34 9.78 -11.43
N ARG A 366 5.20 9.18 -10.24
CA ARG A 366 4.76 7.78 -10.08
C ARG A 366 3.36 7.56 -10.61
N VAL A 367 2.46 8.46 -10.23
CA VAL A 367 1.05 8.41 -10.59
C VAL A 367 0.87 8.57 -12.10
N ARG A 368 1.57 9.55 -12.73
CA ARG A 368 1.53 9.75 -14.19
C ARG A 368 2.02 8.53 -14.95
N ALA A 369 3.20 8.02 -14.58
CA ALA A 369 3.78 6.85 -15.24
C ALA A 369 2.90 5.62 -15.10
N THR A 370 2.32 5.40 -13.91
CA THR A 370 1.42 4.26 -13.68
C THR A 370 0.10 4.42 -14.44
N HIS A 371 -0.48 5.62 -14.47
CA HIS A 371 -1.71 5.88 -15.23
C HIS A 371 -1.49 5.68 -16.74
N ASP A 372 -0.35 6.15 -17.28
CA ASP A 372 0.04 5.89 -18.68
C ASP A 372 0.17 4.38 -18.96
N LEU A 373 0.85 3.64 -18.07
CA LEU A 373 0.97 2.19 -18.20
C LEU A 373 -0.40 1.50 -18.22
N ILE A 374 -1.29 1.83 -17.28
CA ILE A 374 -2.64 1.27 -17.22
C ILE A 374 -3.39 1.53 -18.54
N ASN A 375 -3.35 2.76 -19.06
CA ASN A 375 -4.00 3.11 -20.32
C ASN A 375 -3.41 2.32 -21.51
N ARG A 376 -2.08 2.21 -21.63
CA ARG A 376 -1.42 1.38 -22.65
C ARG A 376 -1.86 -0.08 -22.59
N MET A 377 -1.95 -0.64 -21.38
CA MET A 377 -2.37 -2.03 -21.18
C MET A 377 -3.84 -2.25 -21.52
N LEU A 378 -4.67 -1.23 -21.39
CA LEU A 378 -6.11 -1.27 -21.74
C LEU A 378 -6.40 -0.78 -23.17
N GLY A 379 -5.39 -0.37 -23.94
CA GLY A 379 -5.54 0.13 -25.30
C GLY A 379 -6.30 1.47 -25.38
N LYS A 380 -6.12 2.30 -24.35
CA LYS A 380 -6.78 3.62 -24.20
C LYS A 380 -5.81 4.76 -24.48
#